data_63474ce7c0344ef680bf1ddced5c0120
#
_entry.id   63474ce7c0344ef680bf1ddced5c0120
#
_cell.length_a   1.000
_cell.length_b   1.000
_cell.length_c   1.000
_cell.angle_alpha   90.00
_cell.angle_beta   90.00
_cell.angle_gamma   90.00
#
_symmetry.space_group_name_H-M   'P 1'
#
loop_
_entity.id
_entity.type
_entity.pdbx_description
1 polymer ?
#
loop_
_entity_poly.entity_id
_entity_poly.type
_entity_poly.pdbx_seq_one_letter_code
_entity_poly.pdbx_strand_id
1 'polypeptide(L)'
;MASIALRSRLLPNLAKLRSRHLRLFSAEAASSSNSSARVQGISSGQSMFSDFPPPNQPPPPPQAEAAAAAATGKERKGLKYLGYAFLWALTGATAATGYASFAYTIDEVNEKTKAFRESATQTPVINSTGIDVIDKYQTMLYSTVMTGSAKAIDKYLELREIVEEQVKGFTEPLSEKLLPDLHPAEQNAFTLVLDLNETLLYTDWKRERGWRTFKRPGVDAFLEHLAKFYEIVVYSDQMDLYVNPVCEKLDPNNYIRYKLARGCTKYENGKHYRDLSKLNRDPRKILYVSANAFETTLQPENGVPIKPYKLESDDTALLDLIPFLEYVARNGPADIRPVLASYERKDVAKEFLDRSIEYQKRMQEQRGQGRFWRR
;
A
#
# COMPACT_ATOMS: atom_id res chain seq x y z
N MET A 1 5.48 -14.80 22.37
CA MET A 1 6.77 -15.19 21.76
C MET A 1 6.78 -15.10 20.22
N ALA A 2 5.66 -15.18 19.54
CA ALA A 2 5.60 -15.04 18.06
C ALA A 2 5.90 -13.62 17.54
N SER A 3 5.59 -12.58 18.30
CA SER A 3 5.87 -11.17 17.93
C SER A 3 7.37 -10.80 17.85
N ILE A 4 8.21 -11.45 18.61
CA ILE A 4 9.66 -11.15 18.64
C ILE A 4 10.36 -11.72 17.39
N ALA A 5 9.91 -12.86 16.90
CA ALA A 5 10.50 -13.49 15.72
C ALA A 5 10.23 -12.75 14.39
N LEU A 6 9.10 -12.00 14.31
CA LEU A 6 8.81 -11.18 13.13
C LEU A 6 9.65 -9.90 13.06
N ARG A 7 9.99 -9.33 14.23
CA ARG A 7 10.79 -8.08 14.31
C ARG A 7 12.26 -8.28 13.89
N SER A 8 12.82 -9.46 14.11
CA SER A 8 14.22 -9.76 13.75
C SER A 8 14.45 -9.93 12.23
N ARG A 9 13.41 -10.17 11.44
CA ARG A 9 13.51 -10.33 9.97
C ARG A 9 13.44 -9.02 9.18
N LEU A 10 12.95 -7.94 9.78
CA LEU A 10 12.81 -6.63 9.11
C LEU A 10 14.07 -5.76 9.18
N LEU A 11 14.95 -5.99 10.14
CA LEU A 11 16.16 -5.18 10.36
C LEU A 11 17.19 -5.19 9.22
N PRO A 12 17.49 -6.31 8.54
CA PRO A 12 18.50 -6.32 7.48
C PRO A 12 18.05 -5.58 6.21
N ASN A 13 16.75 -5.44 5.97
CA ASN A 13 16.24 -4.78 4.77
C ASN A 13 16.23 -3.25 4.87
N LEU A 14 15.99 -2.70 6.06
CA LEU A 14 16.04 -1.25 6.30
C LEU A 14 17.49 -0.71 6.22
N ALA A 15 18.47 -1.48 6.66
CA ALA A 15 19.88 -1.12 6.53
C ALA A 15 20.36 -1.09 5.06
N LYS A 16 19.83 -1.99 4.21
CA LYS A 16 20.13 -2.03 2.76
C LYS A 16 19.47 -0.90 1.99
N LEU A 17 18.28 -0.45 2.39
CA LEU A 17 17.61 0.71 1.80
C LEU A 17 18.36 2.01 2.13
N ARG A 18 18.85 2.16 3.36
CA ARG A 18 19.61 3.35 3.77
C ARG A 18 20.95 3.49 3.05
N SER A 19 21.61 2.37 2.74
CA SER A 19 22.88 2.39 2.00
C SER A 19 22.74 2.68 0.51
N ARG A 20 21.58 2.41 -0.09
CA ARG A 20 21.32 2.74 -1.50
C ARG A 20 20.95 4.22 -1.69
N HIS A 21 20.20 4.83 -0.77
CA HIS A 21 19.88 6.26 -0.85
C HIS A 21 21.08 7.16 -0.64
N LEU A 22 22.00 6.79 0.26
CA LEU A 22 23.21 7.58 0.51
C LEU A 22 24.22 7.55 -0.67
N ARG A 23 24.20 6.52 -1.52
CA ARG A 23 25.06 6.46 -2.70
C ARG A 23 24.51 7.23 -3.93
N LEU A 24 23.20 7.48 -3.97
CA LEU A 24 22.60 8.30 -5.04
C LEU A 24 22.82 9.80 -4.85
N PHE A 25 22.94 10.28 -3.61
CA PHE A 25 23.22 11.69 -3.31
C PHE A 25 24.70 12.10 -3.43
N SER A 26 25.63 11.16 -3.40
CA SER A 26 27.07 11.47 -3.52
C SER A 26 27.62 11.41 -4.96
N ALA A 27 26.83 10.98 -5.94
CA ALA A 27 27.27 10.90 -7.33
C ALA A 27 26.92 12.16 -8.16
N GLU A 28 26.07 13.06 -7.64
CA GLU A 28 25.62 14.25 -8.37
C GLU A 28 26.41 15.53 -8.08
N ALA A 29 27.38 15.48 -7.16
CA ALA A 29 28.18 16.64 -6.76
C ALA A 29 29.54 16.76 -7.47
N ALA A 30 29.86 15.92 -8.46
CA ALA A 30 31.19 15.85 -9.04
C ALA A 30 31.28 16.13 -10.55
N SER A 31 30.27 16.74 -11.20
CA SER A 31 30.38 17.09 -12.64
C SER A 31 29.70 18.42 -12.99
N SER A 32 30.27 19.52 -12.52
CA SER A 32 30.06 20.82 -13.14
C SER A 32 31.23 21.76 -12.88
N SER A 33 32.30 21.57 -13.66
CA SER A 33 33.23 22.67 -13.95
C SER A 33 33.83 22.47 -15.34
N ASN A 34 33.72 23.54 -16.13
CA ASN A 34 34.37 23.85 -17.41
C ASN A 34 33.65 23.44 -18.71
N SER A 35 33.02 24.41 -19.35
CA SER A 35 33.71 25.15 -20.45
C SER A 35 32.79 26.20 -21.06
N SER A 36 33.27 27.42 -21.07
CA SER A 36 32.78 28.56 -21.84
C SER A 36 33.00 28.37 -23.33
N ALA A 37 31.93 28.51 -24.13
CA ALA A 37 32.03 28.92 -25.53
C ALA A 37 30.78 29.69 -25.97
N ARG A 38 31.03 30.90 -26.35
CA ARG A 38 30.17 31.95 -26.90
C ARG A 38 29.80 31.62 -28.35
N VAL A 39 28.48 31.60 -28.66
CA VAL A 39 28.01 31.92 -30.05
C VAL A 39 26.71 32.72 -29.94
N GLN A 40 26.73 33.88 -30.58
CA GLN A 40 25.61 34.77 -30.87
C GLN A 40 24.74 34.20 -31.99
N GLY A 41 23.46 34.53 -31.99
CA GLY A 41 22.72 34.64 -33.24
C GLY A 41 21.26 34.25 -33.23
N ILE A 42 20.37 35.25 -33.12
CA ILE A 42 19.18 35.53 -33.97
C ILE A 42 17.88 34.71 -33.74
N SER A 43 16.92 35.36 -33.17
CA SER A 43 15.60 35.83 -33.63
C SER A 43 14.39 34.89 -33.60
N SER A 44 13.37 35.44 -32.95
CA SER A 44 11.93 35.43 -33.25
C SER A 44 11.17 34.08 -33.18
N GLY A 45 10.34 34.01 -32.14
CA GLY A 45 9.23 33.09 -32.05
C GLY A 45 8.40 33.42 -30.80
N GLN A 46 7.46 34.38 -30.96
CA GLN A 46 6.49 34.72 -29.93
C GLN A 46 5.62 33.48 -29.62
N SER A 47 5.73 32.93 -28.44
CA SER A 47 4.73 32.03 -27.89
C SER A 47 3.83 32.82 -26.91
N MET A 48 2.59 33.02 -27.31
CA MET A 48 1.51 33.51 -26.47
C MET A 48 1.19 32.46 -25.38
N PHE A 49 1.85 32.50 -24.25
CA PHE A 49 1.40 31.94 -22.97
C PHE A 49 2.34 32.41 -21.86
N SER A 50 2.24 33.69 -21.51
CA SER A 50 2.92 34.24 -20.35
C SER A 50 2.03 35.26 -19.64
N ASP A 51 0.95 34.77 -19.03
CA ASP A 51 0.20 35.52 -18.01
C ASP A 51 -0.32 34.56 -16.93
N PHE A 52 0.62 33.89 -16.25
CA PHE A 52 0.38 33.41 -14.89
C PHE A 52 1.44 34.05 -13.99
N PRO A 53 1.03 34.80 -12.95
CA PRO A 53 1.98 35.25 -11.95
C PRO A 53 2.61 34.02 -11.27
N PRO A 54 3.91 34.07 -10.95
CA PRO A 54 4.57 32.97 -10.24
C PRO A 54 3.85 32.74 -8.90
N PRO A 55 3.72 31.48 -8.46
CA PRO A 55 3.14 31.19 -7.16
C PRO A 55 3.96 31.92 -6.09
N ASN A 56 3.26 32.62 -5.18
CA ASN A 56 3.84 33.34 -4.06
C ASN A 56 4.88 32.45 -3.36
N GLN A 57 6.13 32.83 -3.46
CA GLN A 57 7.17 32.28 -2.61
C GLN A 57 6.80 32.65 -1.17
N PRO A 58 6.86 31.71 -0.22
CA PRO A 58 6.72 32.06 1.17
C PRO A 58 7.79 33.11 1.52
N PRO A 59 7.48 34.13 2.33
CA PRO A 59 8.46 35.13 2.71
C PRO A 59 9.65 34.44 3.36
N PRO A 60 10.90 34.89 3.05
CA PRO A 60 12.08 34.35 3.70
C PRO A 60 11.90 34.47 5.23
N PRO A 61 12.35 33.50 6.02
CA PRO A 61 12.27 33.59 7.46
C PRO A 61 12.97 34.86 7.91
N PRO A 62 12.44 35.59 8.90
CA PRO A 62 13.04 36.84 9.37
C PRO A 62 14.48 36.51 9.76
N GLN A 63 15.42 37.18 9.09
CA GLN A 63 16.82 37.19 9.53
C GLN A 63 16.81 37.80 10.93
N ALA A 64 17.08 36.95 11.92
CA ALA A 64 17.39 37.42 13.24
C ALA A 64 18.67 38.26 13.10
N GLU A 65 18.54 39.56 13.00
CA GLU A 65 19.61 40.50 13.23
C GLU A 65 20.14 40.19 14.62
N ALA A 66 21.28 39.53 14.67
CA ALA A 66 22.06 39.40 15.87
C ALA A 66 22.49 40.79 16.26
N ALA A 67 21.69 41.45 17.08
CA ALA A 67 22.13 42.62 17.83
C ALA A 67 23.25 42.16 18.71
N ALA A 68 24.49 42.35 18.25
CA ALA A 68 25.69 42.24 19.01
C ALA A 68 25.71 43.40 19.99
N ALA A 69 24.95 43.31 21.08
CA ALA A 69 25.17 44.11 22.27
C ALA A 69 26.42 43.60 22.95
N ALA A 70 27.51 44.28 22.73
CA ALA A 70 28.73 44.17 23.53
C ALA A 70 28.37 44.53 24.97
N ALA A 71 28.05 43.53 25.78
CA ALA A 71 28.00 43.61 27.21
C ALA A 71 29.26 42.94 27.78
N THR A 72 30.25 43.76 28.07
CA THR A 72 31.31 43.44 29.01
C THR A 72 30.68 42.99 30.33
N GLY A 73 30.72 41.71 30.61
CA GLY A 73 30.17 41.21 31.85
C GLY A 73 30.72 39.82 32.13
N LYS A 74 31.57 39.72 33.10
CA LYS A 74 31.98 38.55 33.89
C LYS A 74 31.33 37.26 33.44
N GLU A 75 32.07 36.40 32.74
CA GLU A 75 31.62 35.09 32.27
C GLU A 75 31.00 34.31 33.43
N ARG A 76 29.68 34.21 33.43
CA ARG A 76 28.95 33.32 34.35
C ARG A 76 29.11 31.90 33.85
N LYS A 77 30.21 31.24 34.30
CA LYS A 77 30.47 29.82 33.99
C LYS A 77 29.26 28.91 34.25
N GLY A 78 28.44 29.23 35.27
CA GLY A 78 27.23 28.51 35.60
C GLY A 78 26.16 28.50 34.51
N LEU A 79 26.03 29.58 33.68
CA LEU A 79 25.03 29.65 32.63
C LEU A 79 25.35 28.72 31.43
N LYS A 80 26.65 28.50 31.16
CA LYS A 80 27.13 27.55 30.15
C LYS A 80 26.82 26.12 30.58
N TYR A 81 27.00 25.75 31.84
CA TYR A 81 26.66 24.41 32.36
C TYR A 81 25.13 24.16 32.34
N LEU A 82 24.32 25.14 32.62
CA LEU A 82 22.85 25.05 32.47
C LEU A 82 22.46 24.81 31.01
N GLY A 83 23.09 25.49 30.06
CA GLY A 83 22.86 25.26 28.61
C GLY A 83 23.21 23.82 28.17
N TYR A 84 24.37 23.31 28.64
CA TYR A 84 24.77 21.93 28.37
C TYR A 84 23.83 20.92 29.04
N ALA A 85 23.40 21.13 30.25
CA ALA A 85 22.45 20.27 30.96
C ALA A 85 21.10 20.23 30.23
N PHE A 86 20.62 21.38 29.74
CA PHE A 86 19.39 21.44 28.91
C PHE A 86 19.55 20.70 27.58
N LEU A 87 20.69 20.83 26.93
CA LEU A 87 20.97 20.15 25.66
C LEU A 87 21.05 18.64 25.84
N TRP A 88 21.68 18.16 26.95
CA TRP A 88 21.69 16.74 27.31
C TRP A 88 20.30 16.21 27.67
N ALA A 89 19.48 16.99 28.36
CA ALA A 89 18.07 16.61 28.64
C ALA A 89 17.25 16.48 27.35
N LEU A 90 17.43 17.41 26.41
CA LEU A 90 16.74 17.41 25.13
C LEU A 90 17.17 16.18 24.29
N THR A 91 18.48 15.91 24.18
CA THR A 91 18.97 14.75 23.41
C THR A 91 18.57 13.43 24.07
N GLY A 92 18.56 13.37 25.40
CA GLY A 92 18.06 12.21 26.14
C GLY A 92 16.57 11.97 25.92
N ALA A 93 15.75 13.03 25.93
CA ALA A 93 14.33 12.94 25.65
C ALA A 93 14.05 12.46 24.21
N THR A 94 14.77 13.00 23.22
CA THR A 94 14.61 12.56 21.82
C THR A 94 15.05 11.12 21.60
N ALA A 95 16.11 10.68 22.26
CA ALA A 95 16.55 9.29 22.22
C ALA A 95 15.52 8.35 22.87
N ALA A 96 14.97 8.74 24.01
CA ALA A 96 13.95 7.97 24.72
C ALA A 96 12.64 7.87 23.91
N THR A 97 12.19 8.97 23.29
CA THR A 97 11.00 8.95 22.42
C THR A 97 11.23 8.11 21.15
N GLY A 98 12.42 8.20 20.55
CA GLY A 98 12.79 7.35 19.41
C GLY A 98 12.81 5.86 19.79
N TYR A 99 13.38 5.51 20.92
CA TYR A 99 13.37 4.14 21.44
C TYR A 99 11.95 3.67 21.76
N ALA A 100 11.12 4.49 22.43
CA ALA A 100 9.74 4.14 22.76
C ALA A 100 8.91 3.93 21.50
N SER A 101 9.11 4.75 20.44
CA SER A 101 8.43 4.59 19.17
C SER A 101 8.78 3.28 18.45
N PHE A 102 9.99 2.77 18.65
CA PHE A 102 10.46 1.54 18.02
C PHE A 102 10.12 0.29 18.85
N ALA A 103 10.24 0.36 20.16
CA ALA A 103 10.17 -0.79 21.06
C ALA A 103 8.76 -1.12 21.55
N TYR A 104 7.86 -0.13 21.61
CA TYR A 104 6.54 -0.27 22.22
C TYR A 104 5.43 0.15 21.26
N THR A 105 4.26 -0.47 21.37
CA THR A 105 3.02 -0.03 20.73
C THR A 105 2.45 1.20 21.45
N ILE A 106 1.48 1.93 20.81
CA ILE A 106 0.81 3.08 21.43
C ILE A 106 0.13 2.65 22.72
N ASP A 107 -0.58 1.52 22.70
CA ASP A 107 -1.32 1.01 23.86
C ASP A 107 -0.38 0.67 25.01
N GLU A 108 0.75 0.04 24.73
CA GLU A 108 1.77 -0.27 25.75
C GLU A 108 2.40 0.99 26.37
N VAL A 109 2.67 2.02 25.56
CA VAL A 109 3.19 3.30 26.07
C VAL A 109 2.13 4.00 26.90
N ASN A 110 0.88 4.02 26.43
CA ASN A 110 -0.25 4.61 27.14
C ASN A 110 -0.46 3.95 28.51
N GLU A 111 -0.47 2.60 28.56
CA GLU A 111 -0.62 1.85 29.80
C GLU A 111 0.52 2.09 30.77
N LYS A 112 1.79 2.00 30.32
CA LYS A 112 2.98 2.20 31.17
C LYS A 112 3.11 3.63 31.69
N THR A 113 2.63 4.64 30.94
CA THR A 113 2.72 6.04 31.37
C THR A 113 1.49 6.54 32.11
N LYS A 114 0.40 5.77 32.13
CA LYS A 114 -0.86 6.15 32.76
C LYS A 114 -0.71 6.52 34.25
N ALA A 115 -0.08 5.64 35.03
CA ALA A 115 0.15 5.88 36.45
C ALA A 115 0.98 7.17 36.71
N PHE A 116 1.97 7.42 35.85
CA PHE A 116 2.78 8.66 35.92
C PHE A 116 1.94 9.90 35.60
N ARG A 117 1.10 9.85 34.55
CA ARG A 117 0.23 10.99 34.16
C ARG A 117 -0.83 11.27 35.20
N GLU A 118 -1.40 10.23 35.82
CA GLU A 118 -2.35 10.36 36.92
C GLU A 118 -1.70 10.97 38.17
N SER A 119 -0.45 10.55 38.51
CA SER A 119 0.28 11.12 39.63
C SER A 119 0.72 12.58 39.40
N ALA A 120 0.97 12.97 38.15
CA ALA A 120 1.33 14.31 37.77
C ALA A 120 0.20 15.36 37.91
N THR A 121 -1.05 14.88 37.91
CA THR A 121 -2.25 15.74 38.16
C THR A 121 -2.51 15.97 39.64
N GLN A 122 -1.97 15.13 40.51
CA GLN A 122 -2.09 15.30 41.96
C GLN A 122 -0.93 16.17 42.45
N THR A 123 -1.25 17.37 42.96
CA THR A 123 -0.25 18.24 43.60
C THR A 123 0.13 17.69 44.99
N PRO A 124 1.32 17.13 45.17
CA PRO A 124 1.75 16.73 46.50
C PRO A 124 2.07 17.99 47.32
N VAL A 125 1.44 18.11 48.47
CA VAL A 125 1.81 19.16 49.44
C VAL A 125 3.09 18.67 50.13
N ILE A 126 4.25 19.24 49.73
CA ILE A 126 5.53 18.92 50.32
C ILE A 126 5.77 19.87 51.51
N ASN A 127 5.46 19.42 52.68
CA ASN A 127 5.74 20.15 53.94
C ASN A 127 7.02 19.58 54.55
N SER A 128 8.20 19.78 53.92
CA SER A 128 9.42 19.11 54.34
C SER A 128 10.44 19.99 55.09
N THR A 129 10.40 21.30 54.94
CA THR A 129 11.45 22.20 55.48
C THR A 129 10.94 23.19 56.51
N GLY A 130 9.63 23.32 56.76
CA GLY A 130 9.09 24.25 57.77
C GLY A 130 9.23 25.73 57.43
N ILE A 131 9.69 26.08 56.20
CA ILE A 131 9.78 27.44 55.70
C ILE A 131 8.82 27.60 54.51
N ASP A 132 7.70 28.22 54.74
CA ASP A 132 6.57 28.38 53.76
C ASP A 132 6.98 28.85 52.35
N VAL A 133 7.98 29.70 52.25
CA VAL A 133 8.45 30.22 50.96
C VAL A 133 9.21 29.15 50.16
N ILE A 134 10.07 28.37 50.82
CA ILE A 134 10.88 27.34 50.21
C ILE A 134 9.97 26.19 49.77
N ASP A 135 9.07 25.76 50.61
CA ASP A 135 8.11 24.68 50.34
C ASP A 135 7.20 25.04 49.19
N LYS A 136 6.76 26.32 49.07
CA LYS A 136 5.95 26.83 47.96
C LYS A 136 6.74 26.83 46.64
N TYR A 137 7.98 27.27 46.60
CA TYR A 137 8.84 27.19 45.39
C TYR A 137 9.14 25.79 45.00
N GLN A 138 9.42 24.88 45.94
CA GLN A 138 9.70 23.49 45.68
C GLN A 138 8.46 22.75 45.13
N THR A 139 7.28 22.99 45.68
CA THR A 139 6.00 22.48 45.19
C THR A 139 5.69 23.01 43.77
N MET A 140 5.93 24.29 43.53
CA MET A 140 5.72 24.92 42.22
C MET A 140 6.67 24.35 41.15
N LEU A 141 7.95 24.17 41.45
CA LEU A 141 8.94 23.56 40.57
C LEU A 141 8.58 22.09 40.26
N TYR A 142 8.27 21.32 41.31
CA TYR A 142 7.87 19.93 41.15
C TYR A 142 6.60 19.79 40.30
N SER A 143 5.55 20.56 40.61
CA SER A 143 4.29 20.53 39.83
C SER A 143 4.51 20.95 38.39
N THR A 144 5.34 21.98 38.13
CA THR A 144 5.62 22.44 36.76
C THR A 144 6.37 21.37 35.94
N VAL A 145 7.38 20.70 36.53
CA VAL A 145 8.13 19.64 35.87
C VAL A 145 7.24 18.41 35.62
N MET A 146 6.48 17.98 36.61
CA MET A 146 5.60 16.82 36.50
C MET A 146 4.47 17.05 35.52
N THR A 147 3.81 18.19 35.59
CA THR A 147 2.74 18.55 34.65
C THR A 147 3.28 18.76 33.23
N GLY A 148 4.46 19.35 33.09
CA GLY A 148 5.11 19.55 31.81
C GLY A 148 5.47 18.23 31.13
N SER A 149 6.04 17.30 31.88
CA SER A 149 6.38 15.97 31.34
C SER A 149 5.16 15.12 31.02
N ALA A 150 4.10 15.18 31.82
CA ALA A 150 2.83 14.51 31.53
C ALA A 150 2.20 15.04 30.23
N LYS A 151 2.11 16.36 30.05
CA LYS A 151 1.62 17.00 28.81
C LYS A 151 2.49 16.64 27.59
N ALA A 152 3.81 16.51 27.77
CA ALA A 152 4.70 16.09 26.69
C ALA A 152 4.43 14.65 26.25
N ILE A 153 4.13 13.74 27.19
CA ILE A 153 3.73 12.38 26.90
C ILE A 153 2.38 12.34 26.18
N ASP A 154 1.39 13.09 26.66
CA ASP A 154 0.07 13.17 26.01
C ASP A 154 0.21 13.68 24.57
N LYS A 155 1.01 14.71 24.36
CA LYS A 155 1.27 15.26 23.03
C LYS A 155 2.02 14.29 22.11
N TYR A 156 2.95 13.52 22.66
CA TYR A 156 3.63 12.46 21.93
C TYR A 156 2.66 11.35 21.49
N LEU A 157 1.76 10.90 22.37
CA LEU A 157 0.76 9.90 22.05
C LEU A 157 -0.21 10.39 20.96
N GLU A 158 -0.70 11.61 21.09
CA GLU A 158 -1.57 12.25 20.09
C GLU A 158 -0.89 12.34 18.71
N LEU A 159 0.35 12.82 18.65
CA LEU A 159 1.11 12.89 17.39
C LEU A 159 1.34 11.50 16.78
N ARG A 160 1.63 10.52 17.61
CA ARG A 160 1.86 9.15 17.17
C ARG A 160 0.58 8.50 16.65
N GLU A 161 -0.55 8.73 17.29
CA GLU A 161 -1.87 8.29 16.84
C GLU A 161 -2.22 8.88 15.47
N ILE A 162 -2.02 10.20 15.29
CA ILE A 162 -2.20 10.87 13.99
C ILE A 162 -1.31 10.25 12.92
N VAL A 163 -0.04 9.97 13.23
CA VAL A 163 0.89 9.34 12.26
C VAL A 163 0.46 7.91 11.94
N GLU A 164 0.07 7.11 12.93
CA GLU A 164 -0.43 5.75 12.69
C GLU A 164 -1.73 5.75 11.87
N GLU A 165 -2.64 6.66 12.14
CA GLU A 165 -3.88 6.82 11.38
C GLU A 165 -3.60 7.21 9.92
N GLN A 166 -2.67 8.14 9.70
CA GLN A 166 -2.22 8.49 8.35
C GLN A 166 -1.57 7.29 7.63
N VAL A 167 -0.70 6.55 8.32
CA VAL A 167 -0.05 5.37 7.74
C VAL A 167 -1.09 4.29 7.43
N LYS A 168 -2.06 4.02 8.30
CA LYS A 168 -3.18 3.10 8.05
C LYS A 168 -3.98 3.52 6.82
N GLY A 169 -4.28 4.81 6.67
CA GLY A 169 -4.98 5.34 5.50
C GLY A 169 -4.25 5.11 4.17
N PHE A 170 -2.91 4.94 4.19
CA PHE A 170 -2.13 4.59 3.00
C PHE A 170 -1.90 3.09 2.81
N THR A 171 -1.94 2.30 3.88
CA THR A 171 -1.57 0.87 3.85
C THR A 171 -2.77 -0.06 3.82
N GLU A 172 -3.89 0.36 4.37
CA GLU A 172 -5.12 -0.42 4.41
C GLU A 172 -6.15 0.04 3.37
N PRO A 173 -7.01 -0.85 2.88
CA PRO A 173 -8.07 -0.48 1.95
C PRO A 173 -9.06 0.49 2.61
N LEU A 174 -9.59 1.39 1.80
CA LEU A 174 -10.50 2.49 2.20
C LEU A 174 -11.75 2.02 2.96
N SER A 175 -12.14 0.76 2.82
CA SER A 175 -13.31 0.16 3.45
C SER A 175 -13.06 -1.29 3.84
N GLU A 176 -13.66 -1.73 4.94
CA GLU A 176 -13.67 -3.15 5.33
C GLU A 176 -14.45 -4.02 4.35
N LYS A 177 -15.49 -3.47 3.74
CA LYS A 177 -16.30 -4.11 2.70
C LYS A 177 -16.12 -3.34 1.40
N LEU A 178 -15.43 -3.92 0.43
CA LEU A 178 -15.14 -3.28 -0.85
C LEU A 178 -16.32 -3.30 -1.82
N LEU A 179 -17.18 -4.32 -1.72
CA LEU A 179 -18.38 -4.46 -2.55
C LEU A 179 -19.64 -4.39 -1.70
N PRO A 180 -20.76 -3.89 -2.25
CA PRO A 180 -22.04 -3.92 -1.59
C PRO A 180 -22.52 -5.36 -1.35
N ASP A 181 -23.49 -5.54 -0.48
CA ASP A 181 -24.09 -6.85 -0.22
C ASP A 181 -24.74 -7.41 -1.51
N LEU A 182 -24.59 -8.72 -1.72
CA LEU A 182 -25.21 -9.41 -2.84
C LEU A 182 -26.72 -9.40 -2.75
N HIS A 183 -27.36 -9.21 -3.90
CA HIS A 183 -28.81 -9.38 -3.99
C HIS A 183 -29.17 -10.83 -3.64
N PRO A 184 -30.27 -11.08 -2.90
CA PRO A 184 -30.69 -12.42 -2.50
C PRO A 184 -30.80 -13.45 -3.63
N ALA A 185 -31.13 -13.02 -4.84
CA ALA A 185 -31.18 -13.88 -6.04
C ALA A 185 -29.79 -14.29 -6.56
N GLU A 186 -28.72 -13.56 -6.20
CA GLU A 186 -27.38 -13.77 -6.72
C GLU A 186 -26.43 -14.44 -5.71
N GLN A 187 -26.90 -14.86 -4.56
CA GLN A 187 -26.10 -15.47 -3.48
C GLN A 187 -25.29 -16.70 -3.92
N ASN A 188 -25.70 -17.35 -5.00
CA ASN A 188 -25.01 -18.50 -5.57
C ASN A 188 -24.08 -18.18 -6.74
N ALA A 189 -24.06 -16.93 -7.21
CA ALA A 189 -23.19 -16.53 -8.29
C ALA A 189 -21.70 -16.58 -7.87
N PHE A 190 -20.85 -17.01 -8.79
CA PHE A 190 -19.41 -16.90 -8.64
C PHE A 190 -18.95 -15.49 -8.98
N THR A 191 -17.94 -15.01 -8.26
CA THR A 191 -17.31 -13.71 -8.52
C THR A 191 -15.99 -13.93 -9.25
N LEU A 192 -15.87 -13.37 -10.45
CA LEU A 192 -14.67 -13.39 -11.26
C LEU A 192 -13.92 -12.07 -11.09
N VAL A 193 -12.81 -12.11 -10.39
CA VAL A 193 -11.93 -10.96 -10.16
C VAL A 193 -10.84 -10.95 -11.20
N LEU A 194 -10.71 -9.85 -11.94
CA LEU A 194 -9.78 -9.69 -13.05
C LEU A 194 -8.76 -8.60 -12.74
N ASP A 195 -7.48 -8.89 -12.92
CA ASP A 195 -6.45 -7.86 -12.94
C ASP A 195 -6.44 -7.15 -14.30
N LEU A 196 -5.95 -5.91 -14.35
CA LEU A 196 -5.86 -5.13 -15.59
C LEU A 196 -4.54 -5.37 -16.32
N ASN A 197 -3.43 -5.01 -15.68
CA ASN A 197 -2.13 -5.02 -16.33
C ASN A 197 -1.66 -6.44 -16.63
N GLU A 198 -1.07 -6.62 -17.80
CA GLU A 198 -0.57 -7.89 -18.33
C GLU A 198 -1.62 -9.02 -18.39
N THR A 199 -2.86 -8.75 -17.96
CA THR A 199 -3.99 -9.70 -17.93
C THR A 199 -5.01 -9.37 -18.99
N LEU A 200 -5.68 -8.21 -18.92
CA LEU A 200 -6.67 -7.75 -19.92
C LEU A 200 -6.07 -6.76 -20.91
N LEU A 201 -5.01 -6.08 -20.50
CA LEU A 201 -4.35 -5.05 -21.30
C LEU A 201 -2.84 -5.01 -21.00
N TYR A 202 -2.11 -4.37 -21.87
CA TYR A 202 -0.71 -4.04 -21.69
C TYR A 202 -0.51 -2.54 -21.80
N THR A 203 0.27 -1.97 -20.88
CA THR A 203 0.58 -0.54 -20.85
C THR A 203 2.06 -0.35 -21.04
N ASP A 204 2.44 0.39 -22.10
CA ASP A 204 3.82 0.73 -22.44
C ASP A 204 4.03 2.23 -22.31
N TRP A 205 5.18 2.60 -21.79
CA TRP A 205 5.63 3.98 -21.77
C TRP A 205 6.89 4.17 -22.60
N LYS A 206 6.81 5.07 -23.57
CA LYS A 206 7.96 5.48 -24.37
C LYS A 206 8.14 6.98 -24.27
N ARG A 207 9.39 7.43 -24.09
CA ARG A 207 9.74 8.85 -23.95
C ARG A 207 9.17 9.73 -25.06
N GLU A 208 9.12 9.20 -26.30
CA GLU A 208 8.64 9.93 -27.49
C GLU A 208 7.12 10.00 -27.61
N ARG A 209 6.39 9.04 -27.03
CA ARG A 209 4.95 8.85 -27.26
C ARG A 209 4.10 8.86 -25.98
N GLY A 210 4.74 8.91 -24.81
CA GLY A 210 4.08 8.80 -23.51
C GLY A 210 3.48 7.41 -23.23
N TRP A 211 2.49 7.36 -22.36
CA TRP A 211 1.78 6.15 -22.01
C TRP A 211 0.82 5.69 -23.11
N ARG A 212 0.89 4.42 -23.48
CA ARG A 212 -0.06 3.77 -24.38
C ARG A 212 -0.56 2.48 -23.78
N THR A 213 -1.87 2.30 -23.83
CA THR A 213 -2.56 1.09 -23.36
C THR A 213 -3.09 0.32 -24.57
N PHE A 214 -2.78 -0.96 -24.60
CA PHE A 214 -3.17 -1.88 -25.67
C PHE A 214 -4.06 -2.97 -25.08
N LYS A 215 -5.19 -3.19 -25.71
CA LYS A 215 -6.15 -4.21 -25.34
C LYS A 215 -5.64 -5.59 -25.78
N ARG A 216 -5.76 -6.58 -24.91
CA ARG A 216 -5.41 -7.97 -25.23
C ARG A 216 -6.43 -8.54 -26.23
N PRO A 217 -5.99 -9.32 -27.22
CA PRO A 217 -6.93 -10.01 -28.12
C PRO A 217 -7.92 -10.87 -27.34
N GLY A 218 -9.20 -10.86 -27.78
CA GLY A 218 -10.25 -11.69 -27.20
C GLY A 218 -10.92 -11.15 -25.93
N VAL A 219 -10.50 -10.01 -25.37
CA VAL A 219 -11.12 -9.43 -24.14
C VAL A 219 -12.61 -9.21 -24.29
N ASP A 220 -13.10 -8.69 -25.45
CA ASP A 220 -14.52 -8.42 -25.66
C ASP A 220 -15.35 -9.69 -25.56
N ALA A 221 -14.95 -10.73 -26.31
CA ALA A 221 -15.62 -12.02 -26.29
C ALA A 221 -15.53 -12.69 -24.91
N PHE A 222 -14.40 -12.53 -24.21
CA PHE A 222 -14.21 -13.03 -22.85
C PHE A 222 -15.19 -12.40 -21.87
N LEU A 223 -15.28 -11.07 -21.85
CA LEU A 223 -16.19 -10.35 -20.94
C LEU A 223 -17.65 -10.62 -21.28
N GLU A 224 -18.04 -10.55 -22.58
CA GLU A 224 -19.41 -10.81 -23.04
C GLU A 224 -19.88 -12.22 -22.66
N HIS A 225 -19.01 -13.22 -22.84
CA HIS A 225 -19.37 -14.61 -22.56
C HIS A 225 -19.51 -14.85 -21.06
N LEU A 226 -18.54 -14.40 -20.27
CA LEU A 226 -18.47 -14.69 -18.83
C LEU A 226 -19.42 -13.84 -17.98
N ALA A 227 -19.83 -12.66 -18.45
CA ALA A 227 -20.85 -11.86 -17.78
C ALA A 227 -22.21 -12.59 -17.61
N LYS A 228 -22.45 -13.64 -18.39
CA LYS A 228 -23.66 -14.49 -18.29
C LYS A 228 -23.61 -15.42 -17.08
N PHE A 229 -22.44 -15.68 -16.54
CA PHE A 229 -22.20 -16.68 -15.49
C PHE A 229 -21.63 -16.11 -14.21
N TYR A 230 -20.91 -14.99 -14.30
CA TYR A 230 -20.11 -14.42 -13.22
C TYR A 230 -20.48 -12.98 -12.93
N GLU A 231 -20.37 -12.61 -11.66
CA GLU A 231 -20.19 -11.22 -11.28
C GLU A 231 -18.75 -10.82 -11.59
N ILE A 232 -18.54 -9.97 -12.60
CA ILE A 232 -17.20 -9.55 -13.03
C ILE A 232 -16.76 -8.32 -12.24
N VAL A 233 -15.62 -8.42 -11.60
CA VAL A 233 -14.97 -7.35 -10.80
C VAL A 233 -13.57 -7.13 -11.32
N VAL A 234 -13.23 -5.90 -11.68
CA VAL A 234 -11.83 -5.53 -11.95
C VAL A 234 -11.18 -5.08 -10.65
N TYR A 235 -10.00 -5.63 -10.33
CA TYR A 235 -9.26 -5.28 -9.14
C TYR A 235 -7.78 -5.01 -9.47
N SER A 236 -7.42 -3.74 -9.54
CA SER A 236 -6.12 -3.27 -10.00
C SER A 236 -5.31 -2.56 -8.89
N ASP A 237 -3.99 -2.58 -9.01
CA ASP A 237 -3.06 -1.78 -8.20
C ASP A 237 -2.85 -0.36 -8.76
N GLN A 238 -3.50 -0.02 -9.85
CA GLN A 238 -3.40 1.29 -10.48
C GLN A 238 -4.36 2.29 -9.80
N MET A 239 -4.08 3.59 -9.96
CA MET A 239 -4.89 4.67 -9.41
C MET A 239 -6.27 4.74 -10.08
N ASP A 240 -7.28 5.22 -9.36
CA ASP A 240 -8.66 5.40 -9.86
C ASP A 240 -8.73 6.24 -11.13
N LEU A 241 -7.92 7.29 -11.20
CA LEU A 241 -7.80 8.17 -12.38
C LEU A 241 -7.37 7.43 -13.65
N TYR A 242 -6.71 6.28 -13.51
CA TYR A 242 -6.33 5.42 -14.62
C TYR A 242 -7.37 4.31 -14.85
N VAL A 243 -7.79 3.62 -13.77
CA VAL A 243 -8.65 2.44 -13.85
C VAL A 243 -10.01 2.78 -14.48
N ASN A 244 -10.66 3.86 -14.04
CA ASN A 244 -12.00 4.21 -14.49
C ASN A 244 -12.07 4.49 -15.99
N PRO A 245 -11.28 5.42 -16.59
CA PRO A 245 -11.36 5.70 -18.01
C PRO A 245 -10.85 4.54 -18.89
N VAL A 246 -9.94 3.72 -18.37
CA VAL A 246 -9.47 2.53 -19.08
C VAL A 246 -10.55 1.46 -19.13
N CYS A 247 -11.24 1.18 -18.02
CA CYS A 247 -12.34 0.22 -17.99
C CYS A 247 -13.52 0.68 -18.85
N GLU A 248 -13.84 1.98 -18.92
CA GLU A 248 -14.89 2.50 -19.79
C GLU A 248 -14.60 2.27 -21.28
N LYS A 249 -13.33 2.41 -21.68
CA LYS A 249 -12.91 2.12 -23.05
C LYS A 249 -12.79 0.62 -23.33
N LEU A 250 -12.40 -0.16 -22.31
CA LEU A 250 -12.24 -1.60 -22.40
C LEU A 250 -13.60 -2.29 -22.57
N ASP A 251 -14.57 -1.85 -21.80
CA ASP A 251 -15.91 -2.46 -21.69
C ASP A 251 -17.03 -1.43 -21.92
N PRO A 252 -17.30 -1.07 -23.17
CA PRO A 252 -18.37 -0.13 -23.52
C PRO A 252 -19.78 -0.69 -23.22
N ASN A 253 -19.92 -2.00 -23.05
CA ASN A 253 -21.18 -2.67 -22.77
C ASN A 253 -21.48 -2.85 -21.27
N ASN A 254 -20.56 -2.43 -20.40
CA ASN A 254 -20.69 -2.52 -18.94
C ASN A 254 -20.88 -3.97 -18.42
N TYR A 255 -20.15 -4.92 -18.93
CA TYR A 255 -20.07 -6.28 -18.41
C TYR A 255 -19.33 -6.33 -17.07
N ILE A 256 -18.40 -5.39 -16.84
CA ILE A 256 -17.66 -5.21 -15.58
C ILE A 256 -18.57 -4.50 -14.59
N ARG A 257 -18.99 -5.22 -13.54
CA ARG A 257 -19.93 -4.70 -12.55
C ARG A 257 -19.28 -3.74 -11.56
N TYR A 258 -18.05 -4.04 -11.11
CA TYR A 258 -17.32 -3.22 -10.15
C TYR A 258 -15.88 -3.03 -10.57
N LYS A 259 -15.36 -1.85 -10.23
CA LYS A 259 -13.99 -1.43 -10.52
C LYS A 259 -13.31 -1.04 -9.19
N LEU A 260 -12.32 -1.82 -8.78
CA LEU A 260 -11.53 -1.58 -7.59
C LEU A 260 -10.12 -1.18 -8.00
N ALA A 261 -9.67 -0.04 -7.50
CA ALA A 261 -8.37 0.51 -7.81
C ALA A 261 -7.43 0.44 -6.59
N ARG A 262 -6.28 1.08 -6.67
CA ARG A 262 -5.22 1.06 -5.66
C ARG A 262 -5.71 1.37 -4.25
N GLY A 263 -6.64 2.31 -4.07
CA GLY A 263 -7.21 2.65 -2.75
C GLY A 263 -7.94 1.49 -2.06
N CYS A 264 -8.25 0.42 -2.80
CA CYS A 264 -8.88 -0.79 -2.27
C CYS A 264 -7.85 -1.90 -1.96
N THR A 265 -6.57 -1.71 -2.27
CA THR A 265 -5.51 -2.71 -2.06
C THR A 265 -4.85 -2.53 -0.69
N LYS A 266 -4.28 -3.60 -0.16
CA LYS A 266 -3.44 -3.55 1.02
C LYS A 266 -1.98 -3.32 0.60
N TYR A 267 -1.35 -2.29 1.15
CA TYR A 267 0.07 -2.03 0.90
C TYR A 267 0.95 -2.68 1.97
N GLU A 268 1.79 -3.61 1.56
CA GLU A 268 2.68 -4.33 2.45
C GLU A 268 4.01 -4.64 1.75
N ASN A 269 5.14 -4.46 2.45
CA ASN A 269 6.49 -4.76 1.95
C ASN A 269 6.83 -4.10 0.59
N GLY A 270 6.31 -2.90 0.32
CA GLY A 270 6.58 -2.17 -0.91
C GLY A 270 5.73 -2.60 -2.11
N LYS A 271 4.74 -3.48 -1.92
CA LYS A 271 3.82 -3.97 -2.96
C LYS A 271 2.36 -3.76 -2.55
N HIS A 272 1.50 -3.63 -3.55
CA HIS A 272 0.05 -3.59 -3.39
C HIS A 272 -0.53 -5.00 -3.58
N TYR A 273 -1.17 -5.52 -2.55
CA TYR A 273 -1.84 -6.83 -2.57
C TYR A 273 -3.36 -6.66 -2.70
N ARG A 274 -3.97 -7.52 -3.52
CA ARG A 274 -5.41 -7.64 -3.60
C ARG A 274 -5.87 -8.54 -2.46
N ASP A 275 -6.66 -7.98 -1.54
CA ASP A 275 -7.26 -8.72 -0.44
C ASP A 275 -8.67 -9.17 -0.83
N LEU A 276 -8.79 -10.42 -1.27
CA LEU A 276 -10.06 -10.99 -1.70
C LEU A 276 -11.03 -11.21 -0.52
N SER A 277 -10.53 -11.29 0.71
CA SER A 277 -11.37 -11.44 1.90
C SER A 277 -12.24 -10.21 2.18
N LYS A 278 -11.80 -9.03 1.71
CA LYS A 278 -12.52 -7.75 1.85
C LYS A 278 -13.59 -7.52 0.78
N LEU A 279 -13.72 -8.40 -0.20
CA LEU A 279 -14.72 -8.28 -1.27
C LEU A 279 -16.16 -8.45 -0.82
N ASN A 280 -16.41 -8.81 0.44
CA ASN A 280 -17.76 -9.11 0.92
C ASN A 280 -18.48 -10.19 0.06
N ARG A 281 -17.73 -11.20 -0.33
CA ARG A 281 -18.17 -12.37 -1.12
C ARG A 281 -17.67 -13.64 -0.46
N ASP A 282 -18.33 -14.77 -0.71
CA ASP A 282 -17.90 -16.07 -0.21
C ASP A 282 -16.56 -16.44 -0.82
N PRO A 283 -15.47 -16.59 -0.04
CA PRO A 283 -14.14 -16.92 -0.57
C PRO A 283 -14.11 -18.24 -1.37
N ARG A 284 -15.05 -19.14 -1.13
CA ARG A 284 -15.20 -20.41 -1.86
C ARG A 284 -15.71 -20.24 -3.28
N LYS A 285 -16.25 -19.06 -3.61
CA LYS A 285 -16.86 -18.73 -4.91
C LYS A 285 -16.13 -17.62 -5.66
N ILE A 286 -14.94 -17.23 -5.20
CA ILE A 286 -14.11 -16.20 -5.84
C ILE A 286 -13.03 -16.88 -6.69
N LEU A 287 -12.88 -16.42 -7.95
CA LEU A 287 -11.75 -16.73 -8.83
C LEU A 287 -11.03 -15.43 -9.16
N TYR A 288 -9.72 -15.41 -8.94
CA TYR A 288 -8.87 -14.26 -9.26
C TYR A 288 -7.96 -14.58 -10.43
N VAL A 289 -8.22 -14.00 -11.61
CA VAL A 289 -7.44 -14.18 -12.83
C VAL A 289 -6.43 -13.04 -12.97
N SER A 290 -5.15 -13.39 -12.97
CA SER A 290 -4.05 -12.44 -13.15
C SER A 290 -2.83 -13.13 -13.73
N ALA A 291 -2.01 -12.37 -14.46
CA ALA A 291 -0.69 -12.82 -14.90
C ALA A 291 0.23 -13.18 -13.72
N ASN A 292 0.07 -12.49 -12.58
CA ASN A 292 0.84 -12.69 -11.35
C ASN A 292 -0.07 -13.09 -10.18
N ALA A 293 -1.04 -13.99 -10.41
CA ALA A 293 -2.10 -14.32 -9.48
C ALA A 293 -1.60 -14.70 -8.07
N PHE A 294 -0.50 -15.45 -7.97
CA PHE A 294 0.03 -15.92 -6.69
C PHE A 294 0.85 -14.87 -5.93
N GLU A 295 1.41 -13.89 -6.64
CA GLU A 295 2.31 -12.88 -6.05
C GLU A 295 1.59 -11.59 -5.65
N THR A 296 0.42 -11.34 -6.21
CA THR A 296 -0.30 -10.07 -6.09
C THR A 296 -1.56 -10.14 -5.25
N THR A 297 -1.89 -11.32 -4.69
CA THR A 297 -3.03 -11.51 -3.79
C THR A 297 -2.60 -12.04 -2.43
N LEU A 298 -3.41 -11.78 -1.39
CA LEU A 298 -3.24 -12.37 -0.07
C LEU A 298 -3.87 -13.78 0.03
N GLN A 299 -4.72 -14.16 -0.93
CA GLN A 299 -5.38 -15.47 -1.01
C GLN A 299 -4.96 -16.20 -2.30
N PRO A 300 -3.74 -16.74 -2.37
CA PRO A 300 -3.24 -17.43 -3.56
C PRO A 300 -4.03 -18.66 -3.95
N GLU A 301 -4.75 -19.26 -3.02
CA GLU A 301 -5.63 -20.43 -3.25
C GLU A 301 -6.83 -20.13 -4.18
N ASN A 302 -7.17 -18.86 -4.37
CA ASN A 302 -8.21 -18.40 -5.29
C ASN A 302 -7.62 -17.98 -6.66
N GLY A 303 -6.30 -18.03 -6.81
CA GLY A 303 -5.57 -17.55 -7.97
C GLY A 303 -5.68 -18.46 -9.18
N VAL A 304 -6.01 -17.88 -10.33
CA VAL A 304 -5.98 -18.52 -11.65
C VAL A 304 -4.89 -17.82 -12.47
N PRO A 305 -3.70 -18.41 -12.59
CA PRO A 305 -2.62 -17.79 -13.36
C PRO A 305 -2.92 -17.86 -14.86
N ILE A 306 -2.63 -16.75 -15.56
CA ILE A 306 -2.70 -16.65 -17.01
C ILE A 306 -1.35 -16.16 -17.55
N LYS A 307 -1.01 -16.54 -18.79
CA LYS A 307 0.20 -16.04 -19.45
C LYS A 307 0.19 -14.51 -19.51
N PRO A 308 1.27 -13.83 -19.06
CA PRO A 308 1.36 -12.36 -19.17
C PRO A 308 1.27 -11.90 -20.63
N TYR A 309 0.41 -10.92 -20.90
CA TYR A 309 0.27 -10.32 -22.22
C TYR A 309 1.36 -9.27 -22.47
N LYS A 310 2.14 -9.43 -23.56
CA LYS A 310 3.25 -8.55 -23.97
C LYS A 310 3.16 -8.10 -25.42
N LEU A 311 1.97 -7.67 -25.87
CA LEU A 311 1.68 -7.21 -27.23
C LEU A 311 1.78 -8.29 -28.31
N GLU A 312 1.61 -9.54 -27.97
CA GLU A 312 1.56 -10.65 -28.93
C GLU A 312 0.24 -10.55 -29.71
N SER A 313 0.30 -10.54 -31.04
CA SER A 313 -0.89 -10.40 -31.90
C SER A 313 -1.73 -11.68 -32.00
N ASP A 314 -1.12 -12.81 -31.71
CA ASP A 314 -1.68 -14.16 -31.79
C ASP A 314 -2.01 -14.75 -30.39
N ASP A 315 -2.09 -13.89 -29.37
CA ASP A 315 -2.45 -14.30 -28.02
C ASP A 315 -3.92 -14.76 -27.93
N THR A 316 -4.14 -16.00 -27.54
CA THR A 316 -5.45 -16.63 -27.36
C THR A 316 -5.75 -17.00 -25.91
N ALA A 317 -4.84 -16.69 -24.97
CA ALA A 317 -4.90 -17.22 -23.61
C ALA A 317 -6.20 -16.87 -22.85
N LEU A 318 -6.82 -15.71 -23.12
CA LEU A 318 -8.14 -15.40 -22.54
C LEU A 318 -9.23 -16.29 -23.13
N LEU A 319 -9.21 -16.52 -24.43
CA LEU A 319 -10.21 -17.38 -25.09
C LEU A 319 -10.05 -18.83 -24.68
N ASP A 320 -8.83 -19.28 -24.53
CA ASP A 320 -8.50 -20.65 -24.09
C ASP A 320 -8.92 -20.92 -22.64
N LEU A 321 -9.04 -19.87 -21.82
CA LEU A 321 -9.49 -19.97 -20.42
C LEU A 321 -11.02 -20.06 -20.29
N ILE A 322 -11.79 -19.57 -21.29
CA ILE A 322 -13.27 -19.56 -21.26
C ILE A 322 -13.85 -20.93 -20.94
N PRO A 323 -13.46 -22.07 -21.61
CA PRO A 323 -14.06 -23.36 -21.35
C PRO A 323 -13.92 -23.83 -19.90
N PHE A 324 -12.77 -23.54 -19.25
CA PHE A 324 -12.57 -23.85 -17.84
C PHE A 324 -13.52 -23.04 -16.95
N LEU A 325 -13.59 -21.74 -17.15
CA LEU A 325 -14.44 -20.86 -16.36
C LEU A 325 -15.94 -21.20 -16.56
N GLU A 326 -16.36 -21.45 -17.80
CA GLU A 326 -17.74 -21.88 -18.05
C GLU A 326 -18.06 -23.23 -17.36
N TYR A 327 -17.13 -24.19 -17.40
CA TYR A 327 -17.29 -25.45 -16.71
C TYR A 327 -17.46 -25.27 -15.19
N VAL A 328 -16.65 -24.40 -14.56
CA VAL A 328 -16.75 -24.07 -13.13
C VAL A 328 -18.11 -23.47 -12.81
N ALA A 329 -18.55 -22.49 -13.59
CA ALA A 329 -19.83 -21.82 -13.36
C ALA A 329 -21.02 -22.77 -13.50
N ARG A 330 -21.00 -23.66 -14.50
CA ARG A 330 -22.09 -24.63 -14.77
C ARG A 330 -22.14 -25.76 -13.75
N ASN A 331 -20.99 -26.25 -13.26
CA ASN A 331 -20.96 -27.34 -12.30
C ASN A 331 -21.13 -26.86 -10.85
N GLY A 332 -20.93 -25.56 -10.57
CA GLY A 332 -21.17 -24.93 -9.29
C GLY A 332 -20.51 -25.66 -8.10
N PRO A 333 -19.18 -25.88 -8.11
CA PRO A 333 -18.52 -26.56 -7.00
C PRO A 333 -18.78 -25.80 -5.68
N ALA A 334 -18.95 -26.54 -4.58
CA ALA A 334 -19.19 -25.94 -3.26
C ALA A 334 -17.98 -25.08 -2.80
N ASP A 335 -16.77 -25.45 -3.21
CA ASP A 335 -15.53 -24.71 -2.97
C ASP A 335 -14.64 -24.82 -4.21
N ILE A 336 -14.22 -23.68 -4.75
CA ILE A 336 -13.35 -23.63 -5.93
C ILE A 336 -11.87 -23.92 -5.60
N ARG A 337 -11.42 -23.65 -4.38
CA ARG A 337 -10.02 -23.72 -3.98
C ARG A 337 -9.40 -25.14 -4.16
N PRO A 338 -10.05 -26.23 -3.75
CA PRO A 338 -9.54 -27.57 -4.06
C PRO A 338 -9.48 -27.88 -5.57
N VAL A 339 -10.41 -27.29 -6.34
CA VAL A 339 -10.39 -27.43 -7.80
C VAL A 339 -9.15 -26.76 -8.35
N LEU A 340 -8.89 -25.49 -7.98
CA LEU A 340 -7.71 -24.72 -8.41
C LEU A 340 -6.41 -25.38 -7.95
N ALA A 341 -6.34 -25.90 -6.73
CA ALA A 341 -5.18 -26.63 -6.23
C ALA A 341 -4.78 -27.80 -7.12
N SER A 342 -5.74 -28.44 -7.80
CA SER A 342 -5.45 -29.54 -8.75
C SER A 342 -4.74 -29.08 -10.02
N TYR A 343 -4.73 -27.77 -10.29
CA TYR A 343 -4.06 -27.12 -11.44
C TYR A 343 -2.79 -26.37 -11.03
N GLU A 344 -2.39 -26.44 -9.76
CA GLU A 344 -1.21 -25.71 -9.26
C GLU A 344 0.03 -25.99 -10.12
N ARG A 345 0.76 -24.93 -10.48
CA ARG A 345 1.97 -24.94 -11.33
C ARG A 345 1.76 -25.42 -12.77
N LYS A 346 0.53 -25.52 -13.24
CA LYS A 346 0.18 -25.86 -14.61
C LYS A 346 -0.53 -24.70 -15.29
N ASP A 347 -0.49 -24.70 -16.62
CA ASP A 347 -1.37 -23.86 -17.41
C ASP A 347 -2.81 -24.39 -17.29
N VAL A 348 -3.67 -23.62 -16.63
CA VAL A 348 -5.04 -24.02 -16.29
C VAL A 348 -5.85 -24.35 -17.54
N ALA A 349 -5.74 -23.51 -18.59
CA ALA A 349 -6.51 -23.68 -19.81
C ALA A 349 -6.10 -24.97 -20.55
N LYS A 350 -4.80 -25.17 -20.72
CA LYS A 350 -4.25 -26.34 -21.40
C LYS A 350 -4.54 -27.64 -20.63
N GLU A 351 -4.26 -27.66 -19.35
CA GLU A 351 -4.48 -28.83 -18.50
C GLU A 351 -5.97 -29.22 -18.45
N PHE A 352 -6.87 -28.22 -18.40
CA PHE A 352 -8.30 -28.48 -18.45
C PHE A 352 -8.72 -29.14 -19.77
N LEU A 353 -8.21 -28.62 -20.90
CA LEU A 353 -8.48 -29.20 -22.20
C LEU A 353 -7.99 -30.65 -22.30
N ASP A 354 -6.76 -30.90 -21.86
CA ASP A 354 -6.17 -32.26 -21.88
C ASP A 354 -6.99 -33.24 -21.03
N ARG A 355 -7.38 -32.84 -19.82
CA ARG A 355 -8.25 -33.65 -18.93
C ARG A 355 -9.65 -33.88 -19.56
N SER A 356 -10.19 -32.88 -20.22
CA SER A 356 -11.49 -32.98 -20.89
C SER A 356 -11.46 -34.00 -22.05
N ILE A 357 -10.41 -33.96 -22.87
CA ILE A 357 -10.20 -34.91 -23.95
C ILE A 357 -10.03 -36.34 -23.41
N GLU A 358 -9.25 -36.49 -22.35
CA GLU A 358 -9.03 -37.84 -21.72
C GLU A 358 -10.34 -38.39 -21.14
N TYR A 359 -11.13 -37.54 -20.47
CA TYR A 359 -12.44 -37.91 -19.96
C TYR A 359 -13.39 -38.37 -21.08
N GLN A 360 -13.45 -37.62 -22.20
CA GLN A 360 -14.24 -38.01 -23.34
C GLN A 360 -13.82 -39.34 -23.94
N LYS A 361 -12.51 -39.61 -24.07
CA LYS A 361 -12.00 -40.91 -24.54
C LYS A 361 -12.42 -42.07 -23.63
N ARG A 362 -12.26 -41.92 -22.31
CA ARG A 362 -12.70 -42.90 -21.32
C ARG A 362 -14.20 -43.20 -21.42
N MET A 363 -15.01 -42.16 -21.58
CA MET A 363 -16.46 -42.33 -21.74
C MET A 363 -16.85 -43.03 -23.04
N GLN A 364 -16.13 -42.78 -24.14
CA GLN A 364 -16.34 -43.49 -25.41
C GLN A 364 -15.97 -44.97 -25.31
N GLU A 365 -14.84 -45.28 -24.68
CA GLU A 365 -14.40 -46.66 -24.44
C GLU A 365 -15.38 -47.45 -23.59
N GLN A 366 -15.88 -46.84 -22.49
CA GLN A 366 -16.93 -47.47 -21.66
C GLN A 366 -18.23 -47.71 -22.41
N ARG A 367 -18.66 -46.77 -23.27
CA ARG A 367 -19.84 -46.95 -24.12
C ARG A 367 -19.61 -48.06 -25.17
N GLY A 368 -18.37 -48.18 -25.69
CA GLY A 368 -18.00 -49.23 -26.63
C GLY A 368 -18.05 -50.62 -25.99
N GLN A 369 -17.49 -50.76 -24.79
CA GLN A 369 -17.53 -52.02 -24.05
C GLN A 369 -18.95 -52.45 -23.65
N GLY A 370 -19.80 -51.48 -23.21
CA GLY A 370 -21.18 -51.77 -22.84
C GLY A 370 -22.07 -52.21 -24.02
N ARG A 371 -21.70 -51.92 -25.27
CA ARG A 371 -22.39 -52.46 -26.47
C ARG A 371 -21.99 -53.88 -26.78
N PHE A 372 -20.77 -54.32 -26.43
CA PHE A 372 -20.30 -55.69 -26.69
C PHE A 372 -21.00 -56.72 -25.80
N TRP A 373 -21.43 -56.37 -24.60
CA TRP A 373 -22.11 -57.25 -23.66
C TRP A 373 -23.63 -57.33 -23.84
N ARG A 374 -24.20 -56.60 -24.82
CA ARG A 374 -25.63 -56.60 -25.13
C ARG A 374 -25.99 -57.33 -26.44
N ARG A 375 -25.03 -58.10 -27.02
CA ARG A 375 -25.33 -58.98 -28.16
C ARG A 375 -25.35 -60.46 -27.75
#